data_6afa15ddfa7b71c8bfccc35503517725
#
_entry.id   6afa15ddfa7b71c8bfccc35503517725
#
_cell.length_a   1.000
_cell.length_b   1.000
_cell.length_c   1.000
_cell.angle_alpha   90.00
_cell.angle_beta   90.00
_cell.angle_gamma   90.00
#
_symmetry.space_group_name_H-M   'P 1'
#
loop_
_entity.id
_entity.type
_entity.pdbx_description
1 polymer ?
#
loop_
_entity_poly.entity_id
_entity_poly.type
_entity_poly.pdbx_seq_one_letter_code
_entity_poly.pdbx_strand_id
1 'polypeptide(L)'
;MPQHRSTKACSIPQAVKEAVWERDHHRCIVCGDQRTASPVAHYIPRSHLGLGIEENIVTLCLRCHCAYDNSISRPWMKAIIRDYLMSHYEGWDEKNLVYKKYGSIDEEYRRLPFNARKAVMEYMDIIKEEYIKEESNEQDHADRESHE
;
A
#
# COMPACT_ATOMS: atom_id res chain seq x y z
N MET A 1 -20.35 -7.50 16.49
CA MET A 1 -19.12 -8.28 16.72
C MET A 1 -17.92 -7.51 16.18
N PRO A 2 -16.83 -7.37 16.91
CA PRO A 2 -15.62 -6.75 16.37
C PRO A 2 -15.06 -7.62 15.24
N GLN A 3 -14.73 -7.02 14.10
CA GLN A 3 -14.08 -7.69 12.98
C GLN A 3 -12.69 -8.20 13.40
N HIS A 4 -12.31 -9.38 12.91
CA HIS A 4 -10.93 -9.85 13.07
C HIS A 4 -9.93 -8.88 12.44
N ARG A 5 -8.75 -8.68 13.05
CA ARG A 5 -7.74 -7.71 12.57
C ARG A 5 -7.34 -7.92 11.11
N SER A 6 -7.16 -9.18 10.68
CA SER A 6 -6.86 -9.50 9.28
C SER A 6 -8.00 -9.13 8.33
N THR A 7 -9.25 -9.36 8.72
CA THR A 7 -10.43 -8.98 7.91
C THR A 7 -10.49 -7.47 7.72
N LYS A 8 -10.23 -6.70 8.77
CA LYS A 8 -10.19 -5.24 8.70
C LYS A 8 -9.03 -4.74 7.82
N ALA A 9 -7.84 -5.32 7.96
CA ALA A 9 -6.66 -4.96 7.16
C ALA A 9 -6.84 -5.27 5.65
N CYS A 10 -7.58 -6.33 5.31
CA CYS A 10 -7.86 -6.73 3.92
C CYS A 10 -9.07 -6.00 3.31
N SER A 11 -9.89 -5.31 4.10
CA SER A 11 -10.98 -4.48 3.58
C SER A 11 -10.42 -3.20 2.95
N ILE A 12 -11.08 -2.70 1.89
CA ILE A 12 -10.62 -1.52 1.17
C ILE A 12 -11.28 -0.27 1.77
N PRO A 13 -10.51 0.65 2.38
CA PRO A 13 -11.04 1.93 2.86
C PRO A 13 -11.57 2.78 1.71
N GLN A 14 -12.52 3.66 1.98
CA GLN A 14 -13.07 4.57 0.98
C GLN A 14 -11.99 5.48 0.38
N ALA A 15 -11.08 6.00 1.19
CA ALA A 15 -9.96 6.82 0.71
C ALA A 15 -9.04 6.07 -0.28
N VAL A 16 -8.82 4.77 -0.07
CA VAL A 16 -8.07 3.92 -1.02
C VAL A 16 -8.84 3.72 -2.31
N LYS A 17 -10.15 3.46 -2.25
CA LYS A 17 -10.99 3.35 -3.45
C LYS A 17 -10.95 4.62 -4.30
N GLU A 18 -11.05 5.77 -3.68
CA GLU A 18 -10.99 7.06 -4.37
C GLU A 18 -9.63 7.28 -5.04
N ALA A 19 -8.53 7.03 -4.32
CA ALA A 19 -7.19 7.17 -4.87
C ALA A 19 -6.92 6.20 -6.04
N VAL A 20 -7.36 4.95 -5.92
CA VAL A 20 -7.26 3.95 -7.00
C VAL A 20 -8.11 4.35 -8.21
N TRP A 21 -9.33 4.83 -7.99
CA TRP A 21 -10.22 5.28 -9.06
C TRP A 21 -9.62 6.41 -9.87
N GLU A 22 -9.05 7.41 -9.21
CA GLU A 22 -8.34 8.52 -9.88
C GLU A 22 -7.06 8.06 -10.59
N ARG A 23 -6.23 7.24 -9.93
CA ARG A 23 -5.02 6.67 -10.54
C ARG A 23 -5.31 5.91 -11.83
N ASP A 24 -6.39 5.13 -11.86
CA ASP A 24 -6.76 4.24 -12.96
C ASP A 24 -7.63 4.95 -14.02
N HIS A 25 -7.79 6.28 -13.91
CA HIS A 25 -8.54 7.11 -14.84
C HIS A 25 -9.99 6.66 -15.06
N HIS A 26 -10.64 6.20 -13.98
CA HIS A 26 -12.06 5.79 -13.96
C HIS A 26 -12.40 4.66 -14.96
N ARG A 27 -11.45 3.77 -15.21
CA ARG A 27 -11.62 2.67 -16.17
C ARG A 27 -10.88 1.40 -15.76
N CYS A 28 -11.30 0.27 -16.33
CA CYS A 28 -10.59 -0.99 -16.20
C CYS A 28 -9.16 -0.87 -16.76
N ILE A 29 -8.14 -1.19 -15.96
CA ILE A 29 -6.74 -1.12 -16.37
C ILE A 29 -6.35 -2.16 -17.43
N VAL A 30 -7.16 -3.21 -17.60
CA VAL A 30 -6.88 -4.29 -18.57
C VAL A 30 -7.55 -4.03 -19.92
N CYS A 31 -8.84 -3.69 -19.95
CA CYS A 31 -9.59 -3.53 -21.20
C CYS A 31 -10.10 -2.12 -21.48
N GLY A 32 -9.99 -1.19 -20.53
CA GLY A 32 -10.42 0.19 -20.67
C GLY A 32 -11.93 0.42 -20.53
N ASP A 33 -12.75 -0.61 -20.24
CA ASP A 33 -14.19 -0.44 -20.02
C ASP A 33 -14.46 0.46 -18.82
N GLN A 34 -15.41 1.37 -18.98
CA GLN A 34 -15.80 2.33 -17.93
C GLN A 34 -17.14 1.97 -17.27
N ARG A 35 -18.00 1.22 -17.95
CA ARG A 35 -19.40 1.01 -17.53
C ARG A 35 -19.55 0.16 -16.29
N THR A 36 -18.72 -0.88 -16.15
CA THR A 36 -18.76 -1.81 -15.01
C THR A 36 -17.48 -1.76 -14.19
N ALA A 37 -16.59 -0.82 -14.49
CA ALA A 37 -15.31 -0.67 -13.77
C ALA A 37 -15.51 -0.23 -12.32
N SER A 38 -14.76 -0.83 -11.41
CA SER A 38 -14.78 -0.51 -9.98
C SER A 38 -13.40 -0.73 -9.34
N PRO A 39 -12.96 0.15 -8.40
CA PRO A 39 -11.66 0.10 -7.75
C PRO A 39 -11.65 -0.87 -6.56
N VAL A 40 -12.02 -2.12 -6.78
CA VAL A 40 -12.24 -3.13 -5.72
C VAL A 40 -11.51 -4.46 -5.97
N ALA A 41 -10.71 -4.57 -7.02
CA ALA A 41 -10.00 -5.79 -7.35
C ALA A 41 -8.67 -5.89 -6.60
N HIS A 42 -8.51 -6.90 -5.78
CA HIS A 42 -7.25 -7.22 -5.11
C HIS A 42 -6.29 -7.95 -6.05
N TYR A 43 -5.06 -7.47 -6.17
CA TYR A 43 -3.98 -8.20 -6.88
C TYR A 43 -3.62 -9.49 -6.12
N ILE A 44 -3.31 -9.40 -4.84
CA ILE A 44 -3.28 -10.56 -3.94
C ILE A 44 -4.65 -10.68 -3.28
N PRO A 45 -5.38 -11.78 -3.47
CA PRO A 45 -6.75 -11.92 -3.00
C PRO A 45 -6.87 -11.84 -1.48
N ARG A 46 -8.04 -11.44 -0.98
CA ARG A 46 -8.36 -11.45 0.45
C ARG A 46 -8.21 -12.85 1.07
N SER A 47 -8.50 -13.90 0.32
CA SER A 47 -8.30 -15.31 0.73
C SER A 47 -6.83 -15.65 1.02
N HIS A 48 -5.89 -14.91 0.44
CA HIS A 48 -4.45 -15.00 0.69
C HIS A 48 -3.94 -13.82 1.54
N LEU A 49 -4.81 -13.21 2.34
CA LEU A 49 -4.51 -12.11 3.24
C LEU A 49 -4.03 -10.82 2.52
N GLY A 50 -4.42 -10.63 1.26
CA GLY A 50 -4.12 -9.42 0.51
C GLY A 50 -4.70 -8.17 1.18
N LEU A 51 -3.85 -7.16 1.41
CA LEU A 51 -4.21 -5.91 2.07
C LEU A 51 -5.10 -5.03 1.19
N GLY A 52 -5.98 -4.25 1.83
CA GLY A 52 -6.80 -3.23 1.19
C GLY A 52 -6.08 -1.89 1.05
N ILE A 53 -4.90 -1.89 0.42
CA ILE A 53 -4.04 -0.72 0.18
C ILE A 53 -3.90 -0.44 -1.31
N GLU A 54 -3.55 0.79 -1.68
CA GLU A 54 -3.45 1.20 -3.09
C GLU A 54 -2.56 0.30 -3.93
N GLU A 55 -1.44 -0.16 -3.36
CA GLU A 55 -0.45 -1.00 -4.05
C GLU A 55 -0.95 -2.42 -4.32
N ASN A 56 -2.09 -2.80 -3.76
CA ASN A 56 -2.72 -4.11 -3.96
C ASN A 56 -4.10 -4.03 -4.63
N ILE A 57 -4.63 -2.83 -4.87
CA ILE A 57 -5.97 -2.64 -5.41
C ILE A 57 -5.88 -2.01 -6.80
N VAL A 58 -6.69 -2.53 -7.74
CA VAL A 58 -6.84 -1.98 -9.08
C VAL A 58 -8.29 -1.87 -9.49
N THR A 59 -8.55 -1.00 -10.46
CA THR A 59 -9.86 -0.90 -11.10
C THR A 59 -9.97 -1.94 -12.21
N LEU A 60 -10.94 -2.83 -12.09
CA LEU A 60 -11.32 -3.78 -13.13
C LEU A 60 -12.81 -3.66 -13.44
N CYS A 61 -13.19 -3.90 -14.68
CA CYS A 61 -14.59 -4.11 -15.05
C CYS A 61 -15.07 -5.49 -14.56
N LEU A 62 -16.37 -5.70 -14.49
CA LEU A 62 -16.95 -6.95 -14.01
C LEU A 62 -16.41 -8.18 -14.74
N ARG A 63 -16.30 -8.11 -16.08
CA ARG A 63 -15.78 -9.20 -16.91
C ARG A 63 -14.31 -9.52 -16.60
N CYS A 64 -13.44 -8.51 -16.53
CA CYS A 64 -12.02 -8.70 -16.23
C CYS A 64 -11.82 -9.15 -14.78
N HIS A 65 -12.60 -8.65 -13.83
CA HIS A 65 -12.55 -9.09 -12.44
C HIS A 65 -12.93 -10.57 -12.30
N CYS A 66 -14.04 -10.99 -12.91
CA CYS A 66 -14.41 -12.42 -12.91
C CYS A 66 -13.38 -13.31 -13.60
N ALA A 67 -12.80 -12.85 -14.72
CA ALA A 67 -11.74 -13.59 -15.42
C ALA A 67 -10.45 -13.70 -14.59
N TYR A 68 -10.08 -12.64 -13.87
CA TYR A 68 -8.93 -12.65 -12.98
C TYR A 68 -9.13 -13.61 -11.80
N ASP A 69 -10.32 -13.67 -11.23
CA ASP A 69 -10.62 -14.54 -10.09
C ASP A 69 -10.72 -16.03 -10.48
N ASN A 70 -11.30 -16.34 -11.65
CA ASN A 70 -11.81 -17.67 -11.94
C ASN A 70 -11.38 -18.28 -13.28
N SER A 71 -10.49 -17.65 -14.05
CA SER A 71 -10.16 -18.15 -15.40
C SER A 71 -8.72 -18.57 -15.58
N ILE A 72 -8.49 -19.34 -16.67
CA ILE A 72 -7.17 -19.71 -17.17
C ILE A 72 -6.34 -18.46 -17.57
N SER A 73 -6.98 -17.33 -17.79
CA SER A 73 -6.34 -16.05 -18.10
C SER A 73 -5.64 -15.38 -16.91
N ARG A 74 -5.87 -15.87 -15.69
CA ARG A 74 -5.29 -15.27 -14.47
C ARG A 74 -3.78 -15.04 -14.53
N PRO A 75 -2.94 -15.97 -14.99
CA PRO A 75 -1.48 -15.77 -14.98
C PRO A 75 -1.02 -14.57 -15.81
N TRP A 76 -1.54 -14.38 -17.02
CA TRP A 76 -1.17 -13.24 -17.85
C TRP A 76 -1.81 -11.93 -17.37
N MET A 77 -3.03 -11.98 -16.87
CA MET A 77 -3.68 -10.81 -16.23
C MET A 77 -2.91 -10.38 -14.98
N LYS A 78 -2.46 -11.33 -14.17
CA LYS A 78 -1.64 -11.06 -12.99
C LYS A 78 -0.34 -10.36 -13.37
N ALA A 79 0.33 -10.78 -14.45
CA ALA A 79 1.52 -10.13 -14.95
C ALA A 79 1.26 -8.68 -15.39
N ILE A 80 0.18 -8.42 -16.11
CA ILE A 80 -0.22 -7.05 -16.51
C ILE A 80 -0.48 -6.17 -15.29
N ILE A 81 -1.26 -6.65 -14.32
CA ILE A 81 -1.59 -5.89 -13.11
C ILE A 81 -0.32 -5.62 -12.29
N ARG A 82 0.56 -6.60 -12.14
CA ARG A 82 1.85 -6.44 -11.46
C ARG A 82 2.68 -5.34 -12.11
N ASP A 83 2.88 -5.40 -13.41
CA ASP A 83 3.71 -4.44 -14.14
C ASP A 83 3.10 -3.03 -14.07
N TYR A 84 1.78 -2.93 -14.09
CA TYR A 84 1.05 -1.69 -13.87
C TYR A 84 1.32 -1.11 -12.48
N LEU A 85 1.16 -1.91 -11.42
CA LEU A 85 1.41 -1.47 -10.03
C LEU A 85 2.87 -1.09 -9.80
N MET A 86 3.82 -1.87 -10.33
CA MET A 86 5.25 -1.56 -10.26
C MET A 86 5.59 -0.23 -10.94
N SER A 87 4.90 0.14 -12.01
CA SER A 87 5.11 1.42 -12.70
C SER A 87 4.60 2.63 -11.91
N HIS A 88 3.67 2.43 -10.99
CA HIS A 88 3.06 3.51 -10.20
C HIS A 88 3.67 3.69 -8.81
N TYR A 89 4.33 2.66 -8.27
CA TYR A 89 4.84 2.68 -6.89
C TYR A 89 6.31 2.25 -6.86
N GLU A 90 7.16 3.20 -6.52
CA GLU A 90 8.59 2.93 -6.31
C GLU A 90 8.79 1.94 -5.17
N GLY A 91 9.64 0.94 -5.38
CA GLY A 91 9.91 -0.09 -4.38
C GLY A 91 8.76 -1.07 -4.13
N TRP A 92 7.81 -1.16 -5.08
CA TRP A 92 6.69 -2.11 -4.97
C TRP A 92 7.20 -3.55 -4.87
N ASP A 93 6.71 -4.29 -3.85
CA ASP A 93 7.06 -5.70 -3.61
C ASP A 93 5.81 -6.44 -3.11
N GLU A 94 5.52 -7.58 -3.72
CA GLU A 94 4.40 -8.46 -3.32
C GLU A 94 4.43 -8.84 -1.83
N LYS A 95 5.61 -8.97 -1.24
CA LYS A 95 5.79 -9.32 0.18
C LYS A 95 5.16 -8.32 1.14
N ASN A 96 5.01 -7.06 0.69
CA ASN A 96 4.44 -5.98 1.48
C ASN A 96 2.91 -5.86 1.32
N LEU A 97 2.30 -6.67 0.45
CA LEU A 97 0.88 -6.61 0.13
C LEU A 97 0.03 -7.57 0.96
N VAL A 98 0.62 -8.36 1.86
CA VAL A 98 -0.09 -9.34 2.68
C VAL A 98 -0.10 -8.94 4.15
N TYR A 99 -1.20 -9.28 4.83
CA TYR A 99 -1.32 -9.07 6.27
C TYR A 99 -0.32 -9.93 7.06
N LYS A 100 0.38 -9.30 8.01
CA LYS A 100 1.30 -9.96 8.93
C LYS A 100 0.84 -9.71 10.36
N LYS A 101 0.58 -10.77 11.10
CA LYS A 101 0.04 -10.69 12.48
C LYS A 101 0.91 -9.87 13.44
N TYR A 102 2.21 -9.80 13.19
CA TYR A 102 3.21 -9.13 14.03
C TYR A 102 3.97 -8.04 13.25
N GLY A 103 3.28 -7.33 12.36
CA GLY A 103 3.85 -6.17 11.67
C GLY A 103 3.97 -4.96 12.61
N SER A 104 5.09 -4.24 12.53
CA SER A 104 5.40 -3.05 13.33
C SER A 104 4.68 -1.77 12.88
N ILE A 105 3.92 -1.82 11.81
CA ILE A 105 3.22 -0.65 11.27
C ILE A 105 1.79 -0.65 11.80
N ASP A 106 1.38 0.48 12.36
CA ASP A 106 0.04 0.72 12.85
C ASP A 106 -1.00 0.44 11.74
N GLU A 107 -2.10 -0.19 12.13
CA GLU A 107 -3.21 -0.53 11.23
C GLU A 107 -3.83 0.73 10.60
N GLU A 108 -3.89 1.81 11.34
CA GLU A 108 -4.41 3.09 10.88
C GLU A 108 -3.54 3.70 9.78
N TYR A 109 -2.21 3.64 9.94
CA TYR A 109 -1.26 4.05 8.91
C TYR A 109 -1.41 3.26 7.60
N ARG A 110 -1.61 1.94 7.67
CA ARG A 110 -1.82 1.10 6.47
C ARG A 110 -3.06 1.47 5.67
N ARG A 111 -4.08 2.04 6.33
CA ARG A 111 -5.34 2.44 5.69
C ARG A 111 -5.26 3.80 4.98
N LEU A 112 -4.18 4.53 5.16
CA LEU A 112 -3.95 5.78 4.45
C LEU A 112 -3.64 5.54 2.96
N PRO A 113 -4.02 6.46 2.08
CA PRO A 113 -3.56 6.50 0.70
C PRO A 113 -2.02 6.52 0.62
N PHE A 114 -1.47 5.99 -0.47
CA PHE A 114 -0.01 5.89 -0.66
C PHE A 114 0.72 7.23 -0.46
N ASN A 115 0.21 8.30 -1.08
CA ASN A 115 0.82 9.63 -0.94
C ASN A 115 0.82 10.14 0.51
N ALA A 116 -0.23 9.87 1.27
CA ALA A 116 -0.28 10.23 2.68
C ALA A 116 0.72 9.41 3.51
N ARG A 117 0.86 8.11 3.23
CA ARG A 117 1.87 7.26 3.88
C ARG A 117 3.29 7.70 3.53
N LYS A 118 3.55 8.07 2.28
CA LYS A 118 4.85 8.61 1.85
C LYS A 118 5.19 9.89 2.61
N ALA A 119 4.27 10.84 2.71
CA ALA A 119 4.46 12.07 3.47
C ALA A 119 4.75 11.82 4.97
N VAL A 120 4.08 10.84 5.59
CA VAL A 120 4.35 10.44 6.98
C VAL A 120 5.76 9.86 7.13
N MET A 121 6.20 9.02 6.19
CA MET A 121 7.54 8.44 6.22
C MET A 121 8.63 9.51 6.06
N GLU A 122 8.48 10.41 5.11
CA GLU A 122 9.40 11.55 4.90
C GLU A 122 9.51 12.42 6.16
N TYR A 123 8.39 12.69 6.83
CA TYR A 123 8.38 13.44 8.09
C TYR A 123 9.10 12.68 9.22
N MET A 124 8.88 11.38 9.34
CA MET A 124 9.56 10.54 10.34
C MET A 124 11.08 10.46 10.12
N ASP A 125 11.51 10.45 8.88
CA ASP A 125 12.95 10.45 8.55
C ASP A 125 13.61 11.79 8.93
N ILE A 126 12.94 12.91 8.72
CA ILE A 126 13.39 14.24 9.16
C ILE A 126 13.55 14.28 10.69
N ILE A 127 12.55 13.82 11.44
CA ILE A 127 12.61 13.78 12.91
C ILE A 127 13.77 12.91 13.40
N LYS A 128 13.99 11.75 12.78
CA LYS A 128 15.12 10.87 13.14
C LYS A 128 16.46 11.55 12.92
N GLU A 129 16.63 12.26 11.80
CA GLU A 129 17.88 13.00 11.51
C GLU A 129 18.11 14.13 12.52
N GLU A 130 17.07 14.85 12.93
CA GLU A 130 17.17 15.89 13.94
C GLU A 130 17.56 15.30 15.30
N TYR A 131 16.94 14.19 15.71
CA TYR A 131 17.25 13.51 16.97
C TYR A 131 18.69 13.01 17.04
N ILE A 132 19.19 12.41 15.94
CA ILE A 132 20.59 11.95 15.83
C ILE A 132 21.57 13.12 15.94
N LYS A 133 21.24 14.27 15.36
CA LYS A 133 22.09 15.48 15.46
C LYS A 133 22.13 16.03 16.89
N GLU A 134 21.02 16.01 17.61
CA GLU A 134 20.94 16.45 19.00
C GLU A 134 21.79 15.55 19.90
N GLU A 135 21.65 14.21 19.80
CA GLU A 135 22.46 13.27 20.57
C GLU A 135 23.97 13.42 20.28
N SER A 136 24.35 13.65 19.02
CA SER A 136 25.75 13.85 18.63
C SER A 136 26.33 15.14 19.23
N ASN A 137 25.53 16.22 19.28
CA ASN A 137 25.96 17.49 19.88
C ASN A 137 26.10 17.40 21.40
N GLU A 138 25.21 16.65 22.07
CA GLU A 138 25.32 16.42 23.52
C GLU A 138 26.58 15.59 23.87
N GLN A 139 26.92 14.60 23.06
CA GLN A 139 28.12 13.78 23.25
C GLN A 139 29.41 14.62 23.08
N ASP A 140 29.46 15.45 22.04
CA ASP A 140 30.60 16.35 21.80
C ASP A 140 30.78 17.39 22.92
N HIS A 141 29.70 17.84 23.56
CA HIS A 141 29.73 18.73 24.72
C HIS A 141 30.27 18.03 25.97
N ALA A 142 29.79 16.81 26.23
CA ALA A 142 30.20 16.00 27.37
C ALA A 142 31.69 15.62 27.29
N ASP A 143 32.19 15.32 26.09
CA ASP A 143 33.63 14.98 25.87
C ASP A 143 34.55 16.20 26.05
N ARG A 144 34.10 17.41 25.79
CA ARG A 144 34.87 18.66 26.03
C ARG A 144 34.98 19.01 27.50
N GLU A 145 33.89 18.82 28.26
CA GLU A 145 33.90 19.08 29.71
C GLU A 145 34.72 18.07 30.52
N SER A 146 34.97 16.88 29.97
CA SER A 146 35.78 15.83 30.62
C SER A 146 37.30 16.00 30.44
N HIS A 147 37.73 16.97 29.64
CA HIS A 147 39.15 17.24 29.33
C HIS A 147 39.69 18.57 29.89
N GLU A 148 38.90 19.32 30.70
CA GLU A 148 39.36 20.42 31.53
C GLU A 148 39.62 19.95 32.97
#